data_5c208e0c1039139300104a6a0db26bd3
#
_entry.id   5c208e0c1039139300104a6a0db26bd3
#
_cell.length_a   1.000
_cell.length_b   1.000
_cell.length_c   1.000
_cell.angle_alpha   90.00
_cell.angle_beta   90.00
_cell.angle_gamma   90.00
#
_symmetry.space_group_name_H-M   'P 1'
#
loop_
_entity.id
_entity.type
_entity.pdbx_description
1 polymer ?
#
loop_
_entity_poly.entity_id
_entity_poly.type
_entity_poly.pdbx_seq_one_letter_code
_entity_poly.pdbx_strand_id
1 'polypeptide(L)'
;MKHSILLLVALFSLTICSEQGVVEPLMPMNKFKIVEGGGTGPYKALMYEAPDLAAHTIFVPGDLTKFSKKNPLPVMVWGNGACTNSPWEHYKFLNEIASHGFLVIATGDIPMEEQPFHGQM
;
A
#
# COMPACT_ATOMS: atom_id res chain seq x y z
N MET A 1 -14.36 -67.88 32.62
CA MET A 1 -13.75 -66.51 32.94
C MET A 1 -13.51 -65.84 31.62
N LYS A 2 -14.33 -64.85 31.34
CA LYS A 2 -14.28 -64.09 30.09
C LYS A 2 -13.69 -62.66 30.40
N HIS A 3 -12.50 -62.43 29.94
CA HIS A 3 -11.90 -61.09 30.08
C HIS A 3 -12.32 -60.21 28.91
N SER A 4 -13.19 -59.30 29.16
CA SER A 4 -13.52 -58.19 28.21
C SER A 4 -12.43 -57.15 28.25
N ILE A 5 -11.69 -57.07 27.16
CA ILE A 5 -10.74 -55.98 26.94
C ILE A 5 -11.52 -54.79 26.38
N LEU A 6 -11.66 -53.76 27.18
CA LEU A 6 -12.27 -52.51 26.77
C LEU A 6 -11.21 -51.67 26.04
N LEU A 7 -11.32 -51.59 24.71
CA LEU A 7 -10.44 -50.77 23.87
C LEU A 7 -10.92 -49.34 23.92
N LEU A 8 -10.21 -48.51 24.69
CA LEU A 8 -10.46 -47.07 24.77
C LEU A 8 -9.78 -46.39 23.57
N VAL A 9 -10.56 -46.10 22.52
CA VAL A 9 -10.10 -45.34 21.39
C VAL A 9 -10.18 -43.84 21.79
N ALA A 10 -9.04 -43.28 22.16
CA ALA A 10 -8.92 -41.83 22.33
C ALA A 10 -8.91 -41.17 20.97
N LEU A 11 -10.01 -40.53 20.58
CA LEU A 11 -10.07 -39.63 19.45
C LEU A 11 -9.30 -38.37 19.82
N PHE A 12 -8.09 -38.27 19.34
CA PHE A 12 -7.31 -37.05 19.37
C PHE A 12 -7.85 -36.13 18.25
N SER A 13 -8.78 -35.25 18.60
CA SER A 13 -9.23 -34.20 17.71
C SER A 13 -8.10 -33.17 17.56
N LEU A 14 -7.33 -33.29 16.48
CA LEU A 14 -6.45 -32.20 16.06
C LEU A 14 -7.33 -31.04 15.61
N THR A 15 -7.53 -30.08 16.51
CA THR A 15 -8.04 -28.78 16.14
C THR A 15 -6.91 -28.07 15.40
N ILE A 16 -6.94 -28.12 14.07
CA ILE A 16 -6.10 -27.29 13.21
C ILE A 16 -6.65 -25.88 13.40
N CYS A 17 -6.01 -25.13 14.28
CA CYS A 17 -6.19 -23.69 14.35
C CYS A 17 -5.61 -23.12 13.05
N SER A 18 -6.47 -22.91 12.05
CA SER A 18 -6.13 -22.13 10.88
C SER A 18 -5.92 -20.72 11.36
N GLU A 19 -4.68 -20.39 11.62
CA GLU A 19 -4.23 -19.00 11.80
C GLU A 19 -4.40 -18.33 10.44
N GLN A 20 -5.61 -17.85 10.18
CA GLN A 20 -5.84 -16.85 9.15
C GLN A 20 -5.07 -15.64 9.63
N GLY A 21 -3.84 -15.49 9.15
CA GLY A 21 -3.09 -14.27 9.28
C GLY A 21 -3.95 -13.16 8.71
N VAL A 22 -4.58 -12.40 9.57
CA VAL A 22 -5.14 -11.10 9.22
C VAL A 22 -3.92 -10.30 8.80
N VAL A 23 -3.71 -10.19 7.49
CA VAL A 23 -2.77 -9.23 6.95
C VAL A 23 -3.38 -7.88 7.28
N GLU A 24 -2.97 -7.30 8.39
CA GLU A 24 -3.30 -5.92 8.68
C GLU A 24 -2.86 -5.11 7.47
N PRO A 25 -3.71 -4.22 6.94
CA PRO A 25 -3.29 -3.35 5.87
C PRO A 25 -2.06 -2.60 6.37
N LEU A 26 -0.95 -2.75 5.65
CA LEU A 26 0.36 -2.17 5.95
C LEU A 26 0.33 -0.64 6.14
N MET A 27 -0.86 -0.04 6.07
CA MET A 27 -1.04 1.41 6.04
C MET A 27 -2.33 1.83 6.77
N PRO A 28 -2.26 2.80 7.68
CA PRO A 28 -3.46 3.35 8.32
C PRO A 28 -4.37 3.97 7.24
N MET A 29 -5.55 3.40 7.05
CA MET A 29 -6.54 3.74 6.00
C MET A 29 -7.07 5.18 6.03
N ASN A 30 -6.70 5.99 7.01
CA ASN A 30 -7.28 7.32 7.24
C ASN A 30 -6.55 8.50 6.56
N LYS A 31 -5.51 8.22 5.76
CA LYS A 31 -4.68 9.25 5.11
C LYS A 31 -4.43 9.02 3.62
N PHE A 32 -5.32 8.29 2.97
CA PHE A 32 -5.22 8.09 1.53
C PHE A 32 -6.00 9.13 0.76
N LYS A 33 -5.46 9.54 -0.36
CA LYS A 33 -6.16 10.32 -1.37
C LYS A 33 -6.11 9.60 -2.72
N ILE A 34 -7.25 9.51 -3.39
CA ILE A 34 -7.31 9.12 -4.79
C ILE A 34 -7.19 10.38 -5.62
N VAL A 35 -6.19 10.43 -6.47
CA VAL A 35 -5.90 11.55 -7.34
C VAL A 35 -6.23 11.17 -8.78
N GLU A 36 -6.88 12.07 -9.53
CA GLU A 36 -7.19 11.87 -10.95
C GLU A 36 -7.84 10.49 -11.22
N GLY A 37 -8.79 10.10 -10.36
CA GLY A 37 -9.45 8.80 -10.47
C GLY A 37 -8.51 7.58 -10.28
N GLY A 38 -7.31 7.79 -9.76
CA GLY A 38 -6.30 6.75 -9.52
C GLY A 38 -5.40 6.48 -10.73
N GLY A 39 -5.35 7.38 -11.72
CA GLY A 39 -4.55 7.24 -12.93
C GLY A 39 -5.18 6.36 -14.01
N THR A 40 -4.51 6.24 -15.16
CA THR A 40 -5.01 5.52 -16.36
C THR A 40 -4.51 4.08 -16.43
N GLY A 41 -3.49 3.72 -15.63
CA GLY A 41 -2.91 2.38 -15.61
C GLY A 41 -3.86 1.30 -15.06
N PRO A 42 -3.44 0.03 -15.13
CA PRO A 42 -4.25 -1.11 -14.70
C PRO A 42 -4.48 -1.17 -13.18
N TYR A 43 -3.69 -0.43 -12.41
CA TYR A 43 -3.79 -0.39 -10.95
C TYR A 43 -4.23 1.00 -10.51
N LYS A 44 -5.39 1.11 -9.85
CA LYS A 44 -5.79 2.39 -9.30
C LYS A 44 -4.80 2.83 -8.22
N ALA A 45 -4.13 3.96 -8.45
CA ALA A 45 -3.12 4.46 -7.52
C ALA A 45 -3.73 5.25 -6.37
N LEU A 46 -3.05 5.18 -5.24
CA LEU A 46 -3.34 5.94 -4.02
C LEU A 46 -2.13 6.80 -3.68
N MET A 47 -2.39 7.98 -3.16
CA MET A 47 -1.38 8.87 -2.58
C MET A 47 -1.57 8.91 -1.07
N TYR A 48 -0.49 8.83 -0.30
CA TYR A 48 -0.55 8.92 1.16
C TYR A 48 0.76 9.43 1.76
N GLU A 49 0.67 9.88 3.01
CA GLU A 49 1.82 10.20 3.85
C GLU A 49 2.13 9.02 4.77
N ALA A 50 3.35 8.52 4.73
CA ALA A 50 3.79 7.45 5.62
C ALA A 50 4.27 8.03 6.95
N PRO A 51 3.69 7.65 8.11
CA PRO A 51 4.10 8.17 9.40
C PRO A 51 5.58 7.93 9.72
N ASP A 52 6.11 6.79 9.26
CA ASP A 52 7.50 6.39 9.48
C ASP A 52 8.48 6.98 8.44
N LEU A 53 7.95 7.69 7.45
CA LEU A 53 8.73 8.32 6.40
C LEU A 53 8.31 9.80 6.28
N ALA A 54 8.52 10.54 7.36
CA ALA A 54 8.17 11.94 7.45
C ALA A 54 8.79 12.76 6.32
N ALA A 55 8.09 13.80 5.89
CA ALA A 55 8.48 14.67 4.77
C ALA A 55 8.63 13.94 3.41
N HIS A 56 7.85 12.88 3.21
CA HIS A 56 7.74 12.21 1.92
C HIS A 56 6.29 11.89 1.59
N THR A 57 5.96 11.98 0.32
CA THR A 57 4.68 11.53 -0.22
C THR A 57 4.86 10.23 -0.97
N ILE A 58 4.00 9.27 -0.72
CA ILE A 58 4.01 7.95 -1.34
C ILE A 58 2.87 7.85 -2.35
N PHE A 59 3.18 7.34 -3.53
CA PHE A 59 2.17 6.92 -4.52
C PHE A 59 2.33 5.43 -4.74
N VAL A 60 1.23 4.69 -4.69
CA VAL A 60 1.26 3.23 -4.70
C VAL A 60 0.02 2.66 -5.38
N PRO A 61 0.11 1.52 -6.08
CA PRO A 61 -1.07 0.77 -6.50
C PRO A 61 -1.98 0.47 -5.32
N GLY A 62 -3.29 0.70 -5.47
CA GLY A 62 -4.25 0.50 -4.38
C GLY A 62 -4.44 -0.97 -3.99
N ASP A 63 -4.12 -1.91 -4.87
CA ASP A 63 -4.16 -3.34 -4.60
C ASP A 63 -2.76 -3.96 -4.67
N LEU A 64 -2.11 -4.03 -3.53
CA LEU A 64 -0.77 -4.62 -3.40
C LEU A 64 -0.77 -6.14 -3.47
N THR A 65 -1.92 -6.81 -3.39
CA THR A 65 -2.01 -8.28 -3.50
C THR A 65 -1.63 -8.81 -4.87
N LYS A 66 -1.61 -7.95 -5.88
CA LYS A 66 -1.17 -8.26 -7.24
C LYS A 66 0.34 -8.42 -7.38
N PHE A 67 1.09 -8.01 -6.36
CA PHE A 67 2.55 -8.06 -6.36
C PHE A 67 3.07 -9.16 -5.42
N SER A 68 4.21 -9.74 -5.76
CA SER A 68 4.79 -10.86 -5.04
C SER A 68 6.29 -10.97 -5.35
N LYS A 69 6.98 -11.95 -4.77
CA LYS A 69 8.38 -12.23 -5.15
C LYS A 69 8.57 -12.58 -6.62
N LYS A 70 7.53 -13.14 -7.29
CA LYS A 70 7.57 -13.45 -8.73
C LYS A 70 7.18 -12.27 -9.61
N ASN A 71 6.43 -11.33 -9.05
CA ASN A 71 6.02 -10.09 -9.71
C ASN A 71 6.25 -8.95 -8.71
N PRO A 72 7.51 -8.54 -8.50
CA PRO A 72 7.85 -7.53 -7.51
C PRO A 72 7.32 -6.16 -7.90
N LEU A 73 6.94 -5.37 -6.91
CA LEU A 73 6.59 -3.96 -7.08
C LEU A 73 7.89 -3.16 -7.21
N PRO A 74 8.21 -2.60 -8.38
CA PRO A 74 9.38 -1.76 -8.54
C PRO A 74 9.23 -0.46 -7.78
N VAL A 75 10.35 0.05 -7.25
CA VAL A 75 10.40 1.29 -6.47
C VAL A 75 11.06 2.39 -7.28
N MET A 76 10.41 3.55 -7.33
CA MET A 76 10.96 4.78 -7.90
C MET A 76 11.09 5.83 -6.80
N VAL A 77 12.23 6.50 -6.75
CA VAL A 77 12.45 7.65 -5.85
C VAL A 77 12.43 8.92 -6.69
N TRP A 78 11.67 9.91 -6.25
CA TRP A 78 11.52 11.20 -6.90
C TRP A 78 12.10 12.32 -6.05
N GLY A 79 13.05 13.07 -6.61
CA GLY A 79 13.56 14.31 -6.04
C GLY A 79 13.03 15.51 -6.82
N ASN A 80 12.52 16.50 -6.09
CA ASN A 80 12.02 17.73 -6.71
C ASN A 80 13.16 18.58 -7.23
N GLY A 81 12.91 19.31 -8.32
CA GLY A 81 13.80 20.35 -8.82
C GLY A 81 13.67 21.68 -8.05
N ALA A 82 14.51 22.66 -8.41
CA ALA A 82 14.44 24.05 -7.95
C ALA A 82 14.36 24.24 -6.43
N CYS A 83 14.98 23.35 -5.65
CA CYS A 83 14.96 23.38 -4.18
C CYS A 83 13.56 23.34 -3.56
N THR A 84 12.56 22.85 -4.27
CA THR A 84 11.20 22.69 -3.73
C THR A 84 11.13 21.49 -2.80
N ASN A 85 10.40 21.62 -1.70
CA ASN A 85 10.17 20.55 -0.74
C ASN A 85 8.72 20.03 -0.82
N SER A 86 8.21 19.92 -2.04
CA SER A 86 6.89 19.32 -2.29
C SER A 86 6.83 18.80 -3.72
N PRO A 87 6.30 17.60 -3.94
CA PRO A 87 6.07 17.05 -5.28
C PRO A 87 4.76 17.55 -5.91
N TRP A 88 4.12 18.57 -5.36
CA TRP A 88 2.81 19.08 -5.77
C TRP A 88 2.67 19.33 -7.27
N GLU A 89 3.66 19.93 -7.90
CA GLU A 89 3.61 20.23 -9.34
C GLU A 89 3.63 18.96 -10.21
N HIS A 90 4.06 17.85 -9.65
CA HIS A 90 4.26 16.58 -10.37
C HIS A 90 3.33 15.45 -9.89
N TYR A 91 2.45 15.71 -8.93
CA TYR A 91 1.66 14.66 -8.29
C TYR A 91 0.81 13.83 -9.28
N LYS A 92 0.29 14.45 -10.32
CA LYS A 92 -0.49 13.75 -11.37
C LYS A 92 0.39 12.76 -12.14
N PHE A 93 1.60 13.18 -12.49
CA PHE A 93 2.57 12.34 -13.17
C PHE A 93 3.04 11.18 -12.28
N LEU A 94 3.33 11.46 -11.00
CA LEU A 94 3.76 10.45 -10.05
C LEU A 94 2.65 9.43 -9.76
N ASN A 95 1.42 9.91 -9.65
CA ASN A 95 0.24 9.06 -9.51
C ASN A 95 0.01 8.19 -10.76
N GLU A 96 0.22 8.75 -11.94
CA GLU A 96 0.14 7.99 -13.20
C GLU A 96 1.16 6.85 -13.23
N ILE A 97 2.42 7.10 -12.87
CA ILE A 97 3.45 6.06 -12.76
C ILE A 97 3.03 4.97 -11.80
N ALA A 98 2.51 5.34 -10.62
CA ALA A 98 2.05 4.35 -9.64
C ALA A 98 0.89 3.51 -10.18
N SER A 99 0.00 4.10 -10.99
CA SER A 99 -1.10 3.36 -11.63
C SER A 99 -0.62 2.30 -12.62
N HIS A 100 0.60 2.42 -13.10
CA HIS A 100 1.27 1.42 -13.95
C HIS A 100 2.07 0.37 -13.17
N GLY A 101 1.96 0.35 -11.85
CA GLY A 101 2.55 -0.70 -11.01
C GLY A 101 3.92 -0.35 -10.44
N PHE A 102 4.10 0.88 -10.00
CA PHE A 102 5.29 1.33 -9.28
C PHE A 102 4.93 1.81 -7.87
N LEU A 103 5.81 1.57 -6.92
CA LEU A 103 5.85 2.32 -5.67
C LEU A 103 6.70 3.56 -5.90
N VAL A 104 6.13 4.75 -5.73
CA VAL A 104 6.85 6.01 -5.89
C VAL A 104 7.01 6.68 -4.53
N ILE A 105 8.25 7.02 -4.18
CA ILE A 105 8.58 7.77 -2.96
C ILE A 105 9.07 9.15 -3.41
N ALA A 106 8.30 10.18 -3.14
CA ALA A 106 8.62 11.56 -3.51
C ALA A 106 9.02 12.37 -2.28
N THR A 107 10.08 13.17 -2.41
CA THR A 107 10.52 14.08 -1.34
C THR A 107 9.50 15.19 -1.13
N GLY A 108 9.16 15.46 0.12
CA GLY A 108 8.27 16.52 0.55
C GLY A 108 6.81 16.08 0.71
N ASP A 109 6.06 16.92 1.38
CA ASP A 109 4.66 16.68 1.69
C ASP A 109 3.77 17.32 0.62
N ILE A 110 2.65 16.68 0.34
CA ILE A 110 1.56 17.27 -0.43
C ILE A 110 0.45 17.62 0.56
N PRO A 111 0.05 18.90 0.66
CA PRO A 111 -1.10 19.26 1.46
C PRO A 111 -2.32 18.46 1.03
N MET A 112 -2.94 17.75 1.96
CA MET A 112 -4.13 16.92 1.67
C MET A 112 -5.38 17.76 1.41
N GLU A 113 -5.35 19.04 1.72
CA GLU A 113 -6.35 20.02 1.33
C GLU A 113 -5.98 20.59 -0.03
N GLU A 114 -6.97 20.79 -0.89
CA GLU A 114 -6.77 21.38 -2.21
C GLU A 114 -6.17 22.80 -2.04
N GLN A 115 -4.88 22.92 -2.28
CA GLN A 115 -4.28 24.24 -2.42
C GLN A 115 -4.79 24.82 -3.75
N PRO A 116 -5.35 26.04 -3.73
CA PRO A 116 -5.69 26.69 -4.98
C PRO A 116 -4.42 26.85 -5.81
N PHE A 117 -4.52 26.46 -7.07
CA PHE A 117 -3.45 26.55 -8.04
C PHE A 117 -3.02 28.03 -8.13
N HIS A 118 -1.94 28.41 -7.49
CA HIS A 118 -1.29 29.66 -7.77
C HIS A 118 -0.47 29.50 -9.05
N GLY A 119 -1.18 29.57 -10.18
CA GLY A 119 -0.56 29.76 -11.46
C GLY A 119 0.15 31.10 -11.42
N GLN A 120 1.43 31.09 -11.19
CA GLN A 120 2.27 32.23 -11.53
C GLN A 120 2.48 32.16 -13.04
N MET A 121 1.84 33.07 -13.73
CA MET A 121 2.16 33.42 -15.11
C MET A 121 3.49 34.17 -15.16
#